data_f8f9b911e6ed5ca236af42448feee58e
#
_entry.id   f8f9b911e6ed5ca236af42448feee58e
#
_cell.length_a   1.000
_cell.length_b   1.000
_cell.length_c   1.000
_cell.angle_alpha   90.00
_cell.angle_beta   90.00
_cell.angle_gamma   90.00
#
_symmetry.space_group_name_H-M   'P 1'
#
loop_
_entity.id
_entity.type
_entity.pdbx_description
1 polymer ?
#
loop_
_entity_poly.entity_id
_entity_poly.type
_entity_poly.pdbx_seq_one_letter_code
_entity_poly.pdbx_strand_id
1 'polypeptide(L)'
;MSFYAPDKDAEFINDIFYTQNQAKLGDTGQSMIEYNNDLYAIIAGSRYLVRMNTAGVEKQRYAIPESEGDPRYLAADDGYIYMTQYGGQVTKLDANTLKVVGTFKGGANLEGIAECDGKLYVANSYTKNDAGYQYHTDLFVINAANMQLETTLTVDLNPNQVLEEDGKIFLISWGNYADKGYSAQMIEPQNGNKQTSLGVATNMAVGDDMVYFVNSETDYSNWPETSTNNTFFSYNIKTATVNSSSFLKNAPAELATSSVYMMSVDDEKGDIYIGVTFYSNSNGTMYRFDRNGNFVEKFDCGGQNPKTMVFID
;
A
#
# COMPACT_ATOMS: atom_id res chain seq x y z
N MET A 1 8.24 -9.08 11.43
CA MET A 1 8.90 -8.16 10.50
C MET A 1 10.25 -8.74 10.12
N SER A 2 10.54 -8.88 8.83
CA SER A 2 11.80 -9.44 8.34
C SER A 2 12.67 -8.35 7.72
N PHE A 3 13.98 -8.55 7.74
CA PHE A 3 14.97 -7.69 7.11
C PHE A 3 15.68 -8.49 6.02
N TYR A 4 15.93 -7.84 4.87
CA TYR A 4 16.61 -8.42 3.74
C TYR A 4 17.63 -7.43 3.17
N ALA A 5 18.89 -7.86 3.00
CA ALA A 5 19.99 -7.05 2.48
C ALA A 5 20.57 -7.71 1.21
N PRO A 6 20.06 -7.37 0.01
CA PRO A 6 20.49 -7.99 -1.24
C PRO A 6 21.97 -7.81 -1.55
N ASP A 7 22.57 -6.69 -1.12
CA ASP A 7 23.97 -6.34 -1.38
C ASP A 7 24.95 -6.94 -0.37
N LYS A 8 24.48 -7.67 0.64
CA LYS A 8 25.26 -8.34 1.68
C LYS A 8 25.06 -9.85 1.64
N ASP A 9 25.43 -10.47 0.53
CA ASP A 9 25.25 -11.92 0.31
C ASP A 9 23.80 -12.38 0.53
N ALA A 10 22.80 -11.54 0.22
CA ALA A 10 21.39 -11.78 0.43
C ALA A 10 21.04 -12.11 1.89
N GLU A 11 21.67 -11.41 2.84
CA GLU A 11 21.40 -11.59 4.27
C GLU A 11 19.90 -11.41 4.56
N PHE A 12 19.29 -12.43 5.19
CA PHE A 12 17.89 -12.42 5.60
C PHE A 12 17.78 -12.67 7.11
N ILE A 13 17.15 -11.75 7.81
CA ILE A 13 16.86 -11.87 9.23
C ILE A 13 15.36 -11.97 9.44
N ASN A 14 14.88 -13.13 9.84
CA ASN A 14 13.49 -13.30 10.21
C ASN A 14 13.24 -12.67 11.60
N ASP A 15 12.09 -11.99 11.74
CA ASP A 15 11.67 -11.31 12.96
C ASP A 15 12.74 -10.39 13.58
N ILE A 16 13.25 -9.47 12.75
CA ILE A 16 14.24 -8.48 13.18
C ILE A 16 13.74 -7.66 14.38
N PHE A 17 12.43 -7.36 14.46
CA PHE A 17 11.88 -6.62 15.59
C PHE A 17 12.08 -7.37 16.91
N TYR A 18 11.81 -8.68 16.94
CA TYR A 18 12.04 -9.50 18.14
C TYR A 18 13.53 -9.56 18.50
N THR A 19 14.37 -9.70 17.49
CA THR A 19 15.83 -9.72 17.67
C THR A 19 16.33 -8.46 18.37
N GLN A 20 15.80 -7.30 17.99
CA GLN A 20 16.25 -6.00 18.50
C GLN A 20 15.61 -5.64 19.85
N ASN A 21 14.35 -6.00 20.07
CA ASN A 21 13.58 -5.48 21.23
C ASN A 21 13.28 -6.54 22.28
N GLN A 22 13.58 -7.82 22.04
CA GLN A 22 13.22 -8.96 22.90
C GLN A 22 11.71 -9.00 23.22
N ALA A 23 10.89 -8.47 22.32
CA ALA A 23 9.45 -8.38 22.39
C ALA A 23 8.82 -8.63 21.02
N LYS A 24 7.61 -9.18 20.97
CA LYS A 24 6.89 -9.36 19.71
C LYS A 24 6.36 -8.02 19.20
N LEU A 25 6.42 -7.83 17.87
CA LEU A 25 5.84 -6.65 17.24
C LEU A 25 4.31 -6.61 17.36
N GLY A 26 3.64 -7.73 17.51
CA GLY A 26 2.17 -7.79 17.62
C GLY A 26 1.53 -8.54 16.47
N ASP A 27 0.22 -8.35 16.33
CA ASP A 27 -0.61 -9.06 15.36
C ASP A 27 -1.05 -8.13 14.21
N THR A 28 -1.00 -8.64 12.99
CA THR A 28 -1.46 -8.00 11.76
C THR A 28 -0.75 -6.68 11.45
N GLY A 29 0.47 -6.77 10.88
CA GLY A 29 1.14 -5.64 10.23
C GLY A 29 0.33 -5.20 9.00
N GLN A 30 -0.10 -3.94 8.94
CA GLN A 30 -1.01 -3.46 7.91
C GLN A 30 -0.34 -2.52 6.90
N SER A 31 0.43 -1.58 7.37
CA SER A 31 1.13 -0.57 6.56
C SER A 31 2.44 -0.19 7.25
N MET A 32 3.45 0.12 6.48
CA MET A 32 4.74 0.62 6.97
C MET A 32 5.29 1.63 5.97
N ILE A 33 5.86 2.71 6.48
CA ILE A 33 6.59 3.71 5.70
C ILE A 33 7.94 3.99 6.36
N GLU A 34 8.92 4.40 5.57
CA GLU A 34 10.12 5.07 6.03
C GLU A 34 9.87 6.59 5.96
N TYR A 35 10.28 7.31 6.99
CA TYR A 35 10.24 8.77 6.99
C TYR A 35 11.29 9.33 7.96
N ASN A 36 12.18 10.21 7.46
CA ASN A 36 13.24 10.85 8.23
C ASN A 36 14.14 9.85 9.00
N ASN A 37 14.57 8.78 8.33
CA ASN A 37 15.40 7.69 8.87
C ASN A 37 14.74 6.92 10.03
N ASP A 38 13.43 6.93 10.11
CA ASP A 38 12.67 6.09 11.01
C ASP A 38 11.57 5.33 10.27
N LEU A 39 11.28 4.15 10.76
CA LEU A 39 10.19 3.32 10.29
C LEU A 39 8.93 3.56 11.13
N TYR A 40 7.81 3.73 10.46
CA TYR A 40 6.49 3.85 11.09
C TYR A 40 5.62 2.69 10.61
N ALA A 41 5.15 1.86 11.52
CA ALA A 41 4.36 0.69 11.16
C ALA A 41 3.04 0.63 11.92
N ILE A 42 1.95 0.39 11.20
CA ILE A 42 0.64 0.07 11.76
C ILE A 42 0.58 -1.41 12.07
N ILE A 43 0.25 -1.74 13.32
CA ILE A 43 -0.02 -3.09 13.78
C ILE A 43 -1.51 -3.17 14.11
N ALA A 44 -2.30 -3.46 13.08
CA ALA A 44 -3.76 -3.29 13.11
C ALA A 44 -4.44 -4.21 14.13
N GLY A 45 -4.10 -5.49 14.18
CA GLY A 45 -4.66 -6.43 15.14
C GLY A 45 -4.31 -6.10 16.59
N SER A 46 -3.17 -5.46 16.82
CA SER A 46 -2.75 -4.98 18.15
C SER A 46 -3.08 -3.51 18.40
N ARG A 47 -3.67 -2.80 17.43
CA ARG A 47 -4.19 -1.44 17.52
C ARG A 47 -3.17 -0.40 17.98
N TYR A 48 -2.01 -0.34 17.33
CA TYR A 48 -1.04 0.73 17.57
C TYR A 48 -0.23 1.08 16.32
N LEU A 49 0.29 2.30 16.32
CA LEU A 49 1.36 2.75 15.45
C LEU A 49 2.67 2.68 16.23
N VAL A 50 3.70 2.06 15.67
CA VAL A 50 5.04 2.02 16.25
C VAL A 50 6.01 2.81 15.40
N ARG A 51 6.87 3.60 16.06
CA ARG A 51 8.04 4.24 15.49
C ARG A 51 9.28 3.45 15.89
N MET A 52 10.12 3.14 14.92
CA MET A 52 11.38 2.40 15.10
C MET A 52 12.49 3.12 14.35
N ASN A 53 13.75 2.86 14.70
CA ASN A 53 14.84 3.22 13.79
C ASN A 53 14.94 2.20 12.65
N THR A 54 15.79 2.46 11.66
CA THR A 54 16.01 1.60 10.49
C THR A 54 16.59 0.21 10.84
N ALA A 55 17.19 0.04 12.02
CA ALA A 55 17.59 -1.27 12.53
C ALA A 55 16.44 -2.05 13.22
N GLY A 56 15.22 -1.51 13.26
CA GLY A 56 14.07 -2.16 13.90
C GLY A 56 13.99 -2.00 15.43
N VAL A 57 14.81 -1.10 16.03
CA VAL A 57 14.73 -0.80 17.47
C VAL A 57 13.58 0.16 17.72
N GLU A 58 12.65 -0.24 18.56
CA GLU A 58 11.49 0.56 18.94
C GLU A 58 11.89 1.86 19.65
N LYS A 59 11.30 2.96 19.22
CA LYS A 59 11.45 4.28 19.84
C LYS A 59 10.20 4.68 20.61
N GLN A 60 9.02 4.44 20.03
CA GLN A 60 7.75 4.90 20.60
C GLN A 60 6.56 4.14 20.01
N ARG A 61 5.45 4.07 20.77
CA ARG A 61 4.14 3.61 20.30
C ARG A 61 3.04 4.62 20.59
N TYR A 62 2.07 4.66 19.67
CA TYR A 62 0.80 5.34 19.84
C TYR A 62 -0.31 4.28 19.87
N ALA A 63 -1.00 4.13 21.00
CA ALA A 63 -2.14 3.24 21.12
C ALA A 63 -3.36 3.87 20.42
N ILE A 64 -3.99 3.15 19.51
CA ILE A 64 -5.11 3.64 18.72
C ILE A 64 -6.41 3.32 19.45
N PRO A 65 -7.22 4.33 19.81
CA PRO A 65 -8.50 4.12 20.48
C PRO A 65 -9.44 3.25 19.65
N GLU A 66 -10.16 2.34 20.31
CA GLU A 66 -11.12 1.45 19.63
C GLU A 66 -12.22 2.22 18.91
N SER A 67 -12.64 3.34 19.45
CA SER A 67 -13.65 4.25 18.86
C SER A 67 -13.23 4.87 17.53
N GLU A 68 -11.95 4.82 17.17
CA GLU A 68 -11.42 5.35 15.91
C GLU A 68 -11.46 4.33 14.76
N GLY A 69 -11.85 3.09 15.04
CA GLY A 69 -11.84 2.00 14.06
C GLY A 69 -10.43 1.45 13.80
N ASP A 70 -10.32 0.47 12.94
CA ASP A 70 -9.04 -0.17 12.61
C ASP A 70 -8.17 0.76 11.77
N PRO A 71 -6.88 0.91 12.11
CA PRO A 71 -5.95 1.72 11.33
C PRO A 71 -5.60 1.02 10.01
N ARG A 72 -5.39 1.82 8.94
CA ARG A 72 -5.24 1.27 7.60
C ARG A 72 -3.92 1.64 6.93
N TYR A 73 -3.74 2.87 6.52
CA TYR A 73 -2.58 3.28 5.72
C TYR A 73 -1.94 4.53 6.28
N LEU A 74 -0.68 4.74 5.91
CA LEU A 74 0.15 5.85 6.35
C LEU A 74 0.59 6.68 5.14
N ALA A 75 0.69 7.99 5.36
CA ALA A 75 1.47 8.93 4.58
C ALA A 75 2.27 9.81 5.52
N ALA A 76 3.32 10.47 5.03
CA ALA A 76 4.14 11.38 5.83
C ALA A 76 4.59 12.57 5.01
N ASP A 77 4.60 13.74 5.64
CA ASP A 77 5.17 14.97 5.11
C ASP A 77 5.36 16.03 6.20
N ASP A 78 6.30 16.97 6.00
CA ASP A 78 6.55 18.16 6.81
C ASP A 78 6.63 17.88 8.32
N GLY A 79 7.23 16.75 8.71
CA GLY A 79 7.40 16.36 10.11
C GLY A 79 6.17 15.69 10.75
N TYR A 80 5.21 15.28 9.95
CA TYR A 80 3.97 14.63 10.41
C TYR A 80 3.74 13.28 9.75
N ILE A 81 3.03 12.43 10.49
CA ILE A 81 2.49 11.15 10.02
C ILE A 81 0.97 11.28 9.94
N TYR A 82 0.40 10.84 8.83
CA TYR A 82 -1.04 10.80 8.59
C TYR A 82 -1.50 9.34 8.52
N MET A 83 -2.55 9.00 9.26
CA MET A 83 -3.05 7.62 9.37
C MET A 83 -4.54 7.58 9.09
N THR A 84 -4.96 6.76 8.13
CA THR A 84 -6.37 6.49 7.86
C THR A 84 -6.92 5.42 8.79
N GLN A 85 -8.22 5.50 9.10
CA GLN A 85 -8.87 4.59 10.04
C GLN A 85 -10.32 4.29 9.59
N TYR A 86 -10.78 3.09 9.90
CA TYR A 86 -12.14 2.63 9.59
C TYR A 86 -13.24 3.36 10.37
N GLY A 87 -12.91 4.10 11.41
CA GLY A 87 -13.85 5.04 12.06
C GLY A 87 -14.16 6.30 11.27
N GLY A 88 -13.67 6.39 10.02
CA GLY A 88 -13.91 7.52 9.12
C GLY A 88 -13.05 8.74 9.45
N GLN A 89 -11.86 8.54 10.02
CA GLN A 89 -10.96 9.64 10.33
C GLN A 89 -9.58 9.47 9.73
N VAL A 90 -8.89 10.61 9.54
CA VAL A 90 -7.46 10.70 9.32
C VAL A 90 -6.85 11.39 10.52
N THR A 91 -5.94 10.70 11.21
CA THR A 91 -5.22 11.25 12.37
C THR A 91 -3.86 11.78 11.93
N LYS A 92 -3.58 13.05 12.24
CA LYS A 92 -2.27 13.69 12.05
C LYS A 92 -1.49 13.61 13.35
N LEU A 93 -0.29 13.01 13.31
CA LEU A 93 0.61 12.88 14.46
C LEU A 93 1.92 13.61 14.16
N ASP A 94 2.50 14.22 15.16
CA ASP A 94 3.89 14.68 15.11
C ASP A 94 4.81 13.47 14.97
N ALA A 95 5.64 13.44 13.95
CA ALA A 95 6.47 12.27 13.61
C ALA A 95 7.47 11.89 14.71
N ASN A 96 7.95 12.88 15.48
CA ASN A 96 8.94 12.64 16.53
C ASN A 96 8.35 12.14 17.83
N THR A 97 7.14 12.60 18.18
CA THR A 97 6.54 12.35 19.50
C THR A 97 5.31 11.46 19.43
N LEU A 98 4.81 11.14 18.24
CA LEU A 98 3.55 10.44 18.00
C LEU A 98 2.34 11.06 18.74
N LYS A 99 2.42 12.36 19.07
CA LYS A 99 1.28 13.10 19.64
C LYS A 99 0.33 13.49 18.54
N VAL A 100 -0.96 13.28 18.76
CA VAL A 100 -2.01 13.76 17.85
C VAL A 100 -2.02 15.29 17.87
N VAL A 101 -1.89 15.89 16.69
CA VAL A 101 -1.87 17.35 16.49
C VAL A 101 -3.01 17.84 15.60
N GLY A 102 -3.73 16.93 14.94
CA GLY A 102 -4.87 17.26 14.13
C GLY A 102 -5.67 16.01 13.75
N THR A 103 -6.90 16.22 13.33
CA THR A 103 -7.79 15.12 12.89
C THR A 103 -8.76 15.67 11.86
N PHE A 104 -8.89 14.95 10.75
CA PHE A 104 -10.04 15.04 9.86
C PHE A 104 -11.04 13.96 10.24
N LYS A 105 -12.33 14.24 10.18
CA LYS A 105 -13.38 13.25 10.37
C LYS A 105 -14.44 13.42 9.29
N GLY A 106 -14.62 12.36 8.49
CA GLY A 106 -15.59 12.31 7.40
C GLY A 106 -15.56 10.94 6.74
N GLY A 107 -16.67 10.52 6.15
CA GLY A 107 -16.78 9.20 5.54
C GLY A 107 -16.87 8.04 6.55
N ALA A 108 -16.59 6.85 6.03
CA ALA A 108 -16.46 5.62 6.81
C ALA A 108 -15.38 4.74 6.16
N ASN A 109 -14.84 3.73 6.79
CA ASN A 109 -13.85 2.80 6.22
C ASN A 109 -12.88 3.45 5.21
N LEU A 110 -12.09 4.42 5.72
CA LEU A 110 -11.05 5.06 4.92
C LEU A 110 -9.92 4.06 4.67
N GLU A 111 -9.44 4.01 3.42
CA GLU A 111 -8.36 3.11 2.99
C GLU A 111 -7.11 3.91 2.62
N GLY A 112 -6.58 3.74 1.43
CA GLY A 112 -5.33 4.35 0.97
C GLY A 112 -5.27 5.87 1.17
N ILE A 113 -4.06 6.35 1.40
CA ILE A 113 -3.74 7.77 1.57
C ILE A 113 -2.41 8.05 0.90
N ALA A 114 -2.33 9.15 0.18
CA ALA A 114 -1.08 9.72 -0.31
C ALA A 114 -1.06 11.21 -0.04
N GLU A 115 0.12 11.74 0.21
CA GLU A 115 0.35 13.18 0.31
C GLU A 115 0.89 13.68 -1.04
N CYS A 116 0.44 14.85 -1.49
CA CYS A 116 0.95 15.53 -2.67
C CYS A 116 0.72 17.04 -2.52
N ASP A 117 1.80 17.82 -2.56
CA ASP A 117 1.78 19.28 -2.53
C ASP A 117 0.95 19.89 -1.38
N GLY A 118 1.13 19.40 -0.17
CA GLY A 118 0.45 19.86 1.03
C GLY A 118 -1.01 19.40 1.15
N LYS A 119 -1.40 18.38 0.37
CA LYS A 119 -2.75 17.80 0.36
C LYS A 119 -2.71 16.29 0.53
N LEU A 120 -3.67 15.79 1.28
CA LEU A 120 -3.87 14.36 1.47
C LEU A 120 -4.99 13.90 0.54
N TYR A 121 -4.70 12.90 -0.29
CA TYR A 121 -5.68 12.21 -1.13
C TYR A 121 -6.07 10.92 -0.43
N VAL A 122 -7.33 10.82 -0.01
CA VAL A 122 -7.81 9.76 0.89
C VAL A 122 -8.99 9.03 0.30
N ALA A 123 -8.83 7.72 0.12
CA ALA A 123 -9.89 6.85 -0.37
C ALA A 123 -10.98 6.62 0.68
N ASN A 124 -12.22 7.01 0.37
CA ASN A 124 -13.42 6.65 1.14
C ASN A 124 -14.09 5.45 0.46
N SER A 125 -13.82 4.27 0.96
CA SER A 125 -14.07 3.02 0.24
C SER A 125 -15.52 2.55 0.36
N TYR A 126 -16.02 2.30 1.57
CA TYR A 126 -17.35 1.75 1.78
C TYR A 126 -17.93 2.10 3.14
N THR A 127 -19.24 1.97 3.26
CA THR A 127 -19.98 1.92 4.53
C THR A 127 -20.56 0.53 4.71
N LYS A 128 -20.49 -0.02 5.92
CA LYS A 128 -21.16 -1.26 6.28
C LYS A 128 -22.26 -0.97 7.28
N ASN A 129 -23.49 -1.41 6.97
CA ASN A 129 -24.65 -1.30 7.83
C ASN A 129 -25.47 -2.62 7.79
N ASP A 130 -26.62 -2.65 8.44
CA ASP A 130 -27.49 -3.85 8.50
C ASP A 130 -27.99 -4.29 7.11
N ALA A 131 -28.06 -3.40 6.13
CA ALA A 131 -28.41 -3.72 4.75
C ALA A 131 -27.24 -4.26 3.92
N GLY A 132 -26.01 -4.29 4.46
CA GLY A 132 -24.81 -4.79 3.79
C GLY A 132 -23.77 -3.69 3.51
N TYR A 133 -23.01 -3.89 2.44
CA TYR A 133 -21.97 -2.97 2.01
C TYR A 133 -22.51 -1.96 1.01
N GLN A 134 -22.23 -0.68 1.26
CA GLN A 134 -22.44 0.42 0.33
C GLN A 134 -21.07 0.96 -0.08
N TYR A 135 -20.67 0.73 -1.32
CA TYR A 135 -19.41 1.24 -1.88
C TYR A 135 -19.56 2.69 -2.33
N HIS A 136 -18.52 3.49 -2.11
CA HIS A 136 -18.46 4.91 -2.44
C HIS A 136 -17.59 5.17 -3.67
N THR A 137 -17.69 6.38 -4.22
CA THR A 137 -16.88 6.88 -5.34
C THR A 137 -16.08 8.11 -4.92
N ASP A 138 -15.81 8.26 -3.62
CA ASP A 138 -15.26 9.49 -3.06
C ASP A 138 -13.76 9.34 -2.82
N LEU A 139 -12.99 10.25 -3.37
CA LEU A 139 -11.61 10.52 -2.98
C LEU A 139 -11.57 11.90 -2.33
N PHE A 140 -11.31 11.96 -1.03
CA PHE A 140 -11.21 13.22 -0.29
C PHE A 140 -9.87 13.88 -0.57
N VAL A 141 -9.90 15.19 -0.80
CA VAL A 141 -8.71 16.05 -0.85
C VAL A 141 -8.74 16.93 0.39
N ILE A 142 -7.81 16.67 1.31
CA ILE A 142 -7.74 17.30 2.62
C ILE A 142 -6.49 18.15 2.69
N ASN A 143 -6.59 19.38 3.17
CA ASN A 143 -5.42 20.22 3.41
C ASN A 143 -4.60 19.65 4.59
N ALA A 144 -3.36 19.28 4.33
CA ALA A 144 -2.48 18.62 5.29
C ALA A 144 -2.09 19.53 6.47
N ALA A 145 -2.06 20.84 6.28
CA ALA A 145 -1.69 21.78 7.35
C ALA A 145 -2.79 21.91 8.41
N ASN A 146 -4.05 22.11 7.99
CA ASN A 146 -5.17 22.41 8.89
C ASN A 146 -6.20 21.27 9.04
N MET A 147 -6.01 20.14 8.32
CA MET A 147 -6.89 18.97 8.34
C MET A 147 -8.35 19.27 7.92
N GLN A 148 -8.56 20.25 7.03
CA GLN A 148 -9.87 20.58 6.49
C GLN A 148 -10.07 19.97 5.11
N LEU A 149 -11.28 19.47 4.84
CA LEU A 149 -11.66 19.02 3.50
C LEU A 149 -11.67 20.20 2.53
N GLU A 150 -10.88 20.12 1.46
CA GLU A 150 -10.91 21.13 0.38
C GLU A 150 -11.94 20.76 -0.70
N THR A 151 -11.97 19.51 -1.09
CA THR A 151 -12.93 18.99 -2.08
C THR A 151 -13.06 17.48 -1.99
N THR A 152 -14.08 16.94 -2.64
CA THR A 152 -14.26 15.51 -2.87
C THR A 152 -14.25 15.27 -4.39
N LEU A 153 -13.35 14.40 -4.84
CA LEU A 153 -13.30 13.99 -6.25
C LEU A 153 -14.18 12.75 -6.40
N THR A 154 -14.95 12.70 -7.49
CA THR A 154 -15.66 11.48 -7.87
C THR A 154 -14.72 10.63 -8.69
N VAL A 155 -14.45 9.41 -8.21
CA VAL A 155 -13.58 8.42 -8.83
C VAL A 155 -14.35 7.12 -9.08
N ASP A 156 -13.68 6.07 -9.56
CA ASP A 156 -14.31 4.78 -9.72
C ASP A 156 -14.72 4.15 -8.37
N LEU A 157 -15.65 3.22 -8.43
CA LEU A 157 -16.33 2.66 -7.26
C LEU A 157 -15.38 1.89 -6.35
N ASN A 158 -15.48 2.14 -5.04
CA ASN A 158 -14.70 1.47 -4.00
C ASN A 158 -13.18 1.78 -4.10
N PRO A 159 -12.79 3.07 -4.04
CA PRO A 159 -11.38 3.45 -4.05
C PRO A 159 -10.65 2.83 -2.86
N ASN A 160 -9.47 2.29 -3.10
CA ASN A 160 -8.75 1.53 -2.09
C ASN A 160 -7.27 1.88 -1.98
N GLN A 161 -6.45 1.54 -2.97
CA GLN A 161 -5.02 1.85 -2.95
C GLN A 161 -4.77 3.22 -3.57
N VAL A 162 -4.05 4.07 -2.86
CA VAL A 162 -3.67 5.42 -3.32
C VAL A 162 -2.16 5.56 -3.14
N LEU A 163 -1.45 5.90 -4.20
CA LEU A 163 -0.01 6.16 -4.20
C LEU A 163 0.27 7.49 -4.90
N GLU A 164 1.38 8.11 -4.59
CA GLU A 164 1.87 9.33 -5.23
C GLU A 164 3.21 9.04 -5.91
N GLU A 165 3.43 9.62 -7.09
CA GLU A 165 4.71 9.63 -7.79
C GLU A 165 4.75 10.82 -8.76
N ASP A 166 5.83 11.59 -8.73
CA ASP A 166 6.07 12.74 -9.62
C ASP A 166 4.90 13.72 -9.69
N GLY A 167 4.33 14.08 -8.52
CA GLY A 167 3.20 15.02 -8.41
C GLY A 167 1.87 14.51 -8.95
N LYS A 168 1.73 13.20 -9.15
CA LYS A 168 0.51 12.55 -9.62
C LYS A 168 0.02 11.51 -8.62
N ILE A 169 -1.30 11.38 -8.54
CA ILE A 169 -1.95 10.40 -7.68
C ILE A 169 -2.39 9.21 -8.54
N PHE A 170 -2.02 8.02 -8.11
CA PHE A 170 -2.44 6.76 -8.70
C PHE A 170 -3.40 6.04 -7.76
N LEU A 171 -4.51 5.58 -8.32
CA LEU A 171 -5.63 5.02 -7.58
C LEU A 171 -6.05 3.68 -8.16
N ILE A 172 -6.21 2.67 -7.31
CA ILE A 172 -6.95 1.46 -7.64
C ILE A 172 -8.27 1.47 -6.90
N SER A 173 -9.35 1.23 -7.64
CA SER A 173 -10.70 1.02 -7.12
C SER A 173 -11.12 -0.44 -7.32
N TRP A 174 -11.77 -1.03 -6.31
CA TRP A 174 -12.06 -2.47 -6.28
C TRP A 174 -13.44 -2.85 -6.83
N GLY A 175 -14.24 -1.85 -7.21
CA GLY A 175 -15.59 -2.09 -7.69
C GLY A 175 -16.51 -2.65 -6.61
N ASN A 176 -17.50 -3.44 -7.00
CA ASN A 176 -18.49 -4.00 -6.08
C ASN A 176 -18.48 -5.54 -6.01
N TYR A 177 -17.45 -6.16 -6.59
CA TYR A 177 -17.29 -7.61 -6.69
C TYR A 177 -18.42 -8.31 -7.45
N ALA A 178 -19.15 -7.56 -8.31
CA ALA A 178 -20.26 -8.04 -9.13
C ALA A 178 -20.16 -7.50 -10.56
N ASP A 179 -20.93 -6.47 -10.90
CA ASP A 179 -20.96 -5.89 -12.25
C ASP A 179 -19.94 -4.76 -12.47
N LYS A 180 -19.37 -4.21 -11.41
CA LYS A 180 -18.28 -3.22 -11.43
C LYS A 180 -16.99 -3.87 -10.99
N GLY A 181 -16.06 -4.01 -11.93
CA GLY A 181 -14.76 -4.61 -11.68
C GLY A 181 -13.73 -3.61 -11.12
N TYR A 182 -12.50 -4.10 -11.00
CA TYR A 182 -11.34 -3.28 -10.63
C TYR A 182 -11.00 -2.26 -11.71
N SER A 183 -10.43 -1.14 -11.30
CA SER A 183 -9.90 -0.12 -12.22
C SER A 183 -8.65 0.53 -11.65
N ALA A 184 -7.82 1.05 -12.56
CA ALA A 184 -6.66 1.88 -12.25
C ALA A 184 -6.84 3.26 -12.91
N GLN A 185 -6.64 4.33 -12.13
CA GLN A 185 -6.77 5.71 -12.55
C GLN A 185 -5.54 6.52 -12.14
N MET A 186 -5.20 7.53 -12.93
CA MET A 186 -4.28 8.60 -12.58
C MET A 186 -5.04 9.90 -12.41
N ILE A 187 -4.67 10.69 -11.41
CA ILE A 187 -5.18 12.03 -11.14
C ILE A 187 -4.02 13.00 -11.18
N GLU A 188 -4.18 14.11 -11.89
CA GLU A 188 -3.18 15.16 -12.04
C GLU A 188 -3.56 16.39 -11.20
N PRO A 189 -3.07 16.53 -9.94
CA PRO A 189 -3.40 17.63 -9.04
C PRO A 189 -3.16 19.00 -9.66
N GLN A 190 -2.00 19.19 -10.28
CA GLN A 190 -1.58 20.44 -10.91
C GLN A 190 -2.35 20.77 -12.19
N ASN A 191 -3.12 19.82 -12.73
CA ASN A 191 -3.97 19.98 -13.91
C ASN A 191 -5.46 19.95 -13.58
N GLY A 192 -5.85 20.58 -12.45
CA GLY A 192 -7.23 20.65 -11.98
C GLY A 192 -7.84 19.30 -11.60
N ASN A 193 -7.03 18.38 -11.12
CA ASN A 193 -7.43 17.00 -10.77
C ASN A 193 -7.99 16.22 -11.98
N LYS A 194 -7.42 16.46 -13.16
CA LYS A 194 -7.80 15.70 -14.35
C LYS A 194 -7.56 14.21 -14.11
N GLN A 195 -8.56 13.40 -14.45
CA GLN A 195 -8.52 11.95 -14.29
C GLN A 195 -8.26 11.26 -15.63
N THR A 196 -7.43 10.22 -15.60
CA THR A 196 -7.12 9.38 -16.77
C THR A 196 -7.21 7.93 -16.37
N SER A 197 -7.98 7.12 -17.11
CA SER A 197 -8.01 5.66 -16.89
C SER A 197 -6.71 5.04 -17.41
N LEU A 198 -6.13 4.15 -16.61
CA LEU A 198 -4.91 3.39 -16.95
C LEU A 198 -5.19 1.92 -17.24
N GLY A 199 -6.45 1.45 -17.07
CA GLY A 199 -6.86 0.08 -17.32
C GLY A 199 -7.44 -0.61 -16.09
N VAL A 200 -7.27 -1.93 -16.03
CA VAL A 200 -7.75 -2.77 -14.93
C VAL A 200 -6.55 -3.31 -14.16
N ALA A 201 -6.54 -3.09 -12.84
CA ALA A 201 -5.49 -3.61 -11.97
C ALA A 201 -6.03 -3.89 -10.57
N THR A 202 -5.45 -4.91 -9.91
CA THR A 202 -5.78 -5.30 -8.54
C THR A 202 -4.74 -4.84 -7.53
N ASN A 203 -3.52 -4.55 -7.98
CA ASN A 203 -2.45 -4.00 -7.16
C ASN A 203 -1.49 -3.17 -8.03
N MET A 204 -0.77 -2.24 -7.40
CA MET A 204 0.23 -1.41 -8.06
C MET A 204 1.40 -1.08 -7.14
N ALA A 205 2.51 -0.70 -7.76
CA ALA A 205 3.66 -0.06 -7.12
C ALA A 205 4.14 1.09 -7.98
N VAL A 206 4.71 2.12 -7.37
CA VAL A 206 5.30 3.28 -8.02
C VAL A 206 6.77 3.39 -7.68
N GLY A 207 7.56 3.97 -8.53
CA GLY A 207 8.97 4.27 -8.34
C GLY A 207 9.74 4.38 -9.66
N ASP A 208 10.84 5.14 -9.67
CA ASP A 208 11.71 5.36 -10.84
C ASP A 208 10.92 5.86 -12.08
N ASP A 209 10.00 6.83 -11.87
CA ASP A 209 9.09 7.40 -12.89
C ASP A 209 8.14 6.37 -13.56
N MET A 210 7.94 5.24 -12.93
CA MET A 210 7.09 4.17 -13.44
C MET A 210 5.97 3.83 -12.47
N VAL A 211 4.86 3.37 -13.01
CA VAL A 211 3.83 2.64 -12.25
C VAL A 211 3.74 1.23 -12.80
N TYR A 212 3.91 0.27 -11.94
CA TYR A 212 3.81 -1.15 -12.25
C TYR A 212 2.49 -1.69 -11.73
N PHE A 213 1.78 -2.43 -12.56
CA PHE A 213 0.46 -2.96 -12.27
C PHE A 213 0.42 -4.48 -12.40
N VAL A 214 -0.40 -5.10 -11.57
CA VAL A 214 -0.87 -6.46 -11.78
C VAL A 214 -2.40 -6.47 -11.78
N ASN A 215 -2.98 -7.17 -12.75
CA ASN A 215 -4.39 -7.56 -12.72
C ASN A 215 -4.45 -9.06 -12.42
N SER A 216 -4.96 -9.41 -11.23
CA SER A 216 -5.14 -10.79 -10.76
C SER A 216 -6.60 -11.18 -10.94
N GLU A 217 -6.90 -11.98 -11.95
CA GLU A 217 -8.23 -12.52 -12.19
C GLU A 217 -8.34 -13.88 -11.50
N THR A 218 -9.18 -13.96 -10.46
CA THR A 218 -9.41 -15.19 -9.71
C THR A 218 -10.80 -15.74 -10.01
N ASP A 219 -10.85 -16.96 -10.53
CA ASP A 219 -12.09 -17.69 -10.75
C ASP A 219 -12.46 -18.48 -9.49
N TYR A 220 -13.63 -18.19 -8.95
CA TYR A 220 -14.23 -18.81 -7.76
C TYR A 220 -15.34 -19.82 -8.11
N SER A 221 -15.57 -20.13 -9.39
CA SER A 221 -16.69 -20.99 -9.84
C SER A 221 -16.63 -22.40 -9.27
N ASN A 222 -15.45 -22.88 -8.91
CA ASN A 222 -15.22 -24.22 -8.38
C ASN A 222 -14.83 -24.21 -6.89
N TRP A 223 -15.29 -23.20 -6.13
CA TRP A 223 -14.97 -23.12 -4.70
C TRP A 223 -15.12 -24.45 -3.95
N PRO A 224 -14.15 -24.87 -3.09
CA PRO A 224 -13.02 -24.08 -2.57
C PRO A 224 -11.78 -24.04 -3.48
N GLU A 225 -11.74 -24.77 -4.58
CA GLU A 225 -10.66 -24.69 -5.53
C GLU A 225 -10.81 -23.41 -6.37
N THR A 226 -9.77 -22.60 -6.40
CA THR A 226 -9.72 -21.35 -7.16
C THR A 226 -8.56 -21.39 -8.14
N SER A 227 -8.71 -20.70 -9.27
CA SER A 227 -7.60 -20.45 -10.20
C SER A 227 -7.39 -18.97 -10.39
N THR A 228 -6.13 -18.55 -10.36
CA THR A 228 -5.73 -17.16 -10.57
C THR A 228 -4.92 -17.04 -11.86
N ASN A 229 -5.16 -15.96 -12.61
CA ASN A 229 -4.35 -15.59 -13.76
C ASN A 229 -3.89 -14.15 -13.60
N ASN A 230 -2.56 -13.92 -13.58
CA ASN A 230 -1.95 -12.61 -13.42
C ASN A 230 -1.50 -12.06 -14.76
N THR A 231 -1.90 -10.83 -15.05
CA THR A 231 -1.35 -10.04 -16.14
C THR A 231 -0.63 -8.82 -15.58
N PHE A 232 0.57 -8.55 -16.11
CA PHE A 232 1.40 -7.44 -15.65
C PHE A 232 1.54 -6.42 -16.76
N PHE A 233 1.45 -5.14 -16.41
CA PHE A 233 1.63 -4.02 -17.34
C PHE A 233 2.21 -2.82 -16.59
N SER A 234 2.63 -1.78 -17.31
CA SER A 234 3.23 -0.60 -16.70
C SER A 234 2.79 0.69 -17.38
N TYR A 235 2.95 1.79 -16.64
CA TYR A 235 2.77 3.15 -17.15
C TYR A 235 4.05 3.94 -16.90
N ASN A 236 4.56 4.59 -17.97
CA ASN A 236 5.68 5.50 -17.83
C ASN A 236 5.15 6.92 -17.64
N ILE A 237 5.49 7.52 -16.51
CA ILE A 237 4.98 8.83 -16.08
C ILE A 237 5.50 9.95 -16.98
N LYS A 238 6.79 9.90 -17.36
CA LYS A 238 7.44 10.93 -18.20
C LYS A 238 6.90 10.96 -19.63
N THR A 239 6.67 9.79 -20.21
CA THR A 239 6.17 9.70 -21.60
C THR A 239 4.65 9.61 -21.69
N ALA A 240 3.95 9.52 -20.55
CA ALA A 240 2.51 9.34 -20.44
C ALA A 240 2.00 8.13 -21.27
N THR A 241 2.72 7.02 -21.22
CA THR A 241 2.47 5.84 -22.07
C THR A 241 2.19 4.60 -21.24
N VAL A 242 1.04 3.95 -21.50
CA VAL A 242 0.75 2.61 -21.00
C VAL A 242 1.46 1.57 -21.88
N ASN A 243 2.27 0.70 -21.27
CA ASN A 243 2.80 -0.49 -21.90
C ASN A 243 2.01 -1.71 -21.44
N SER A 244 1.15 -2.23 -22.32
CA SER A 244 0.29 -3.38 -22.03
C SER A 244 1.02 -4.73 -22.01
N SER A 245 2.28 -4.78 -22.47
CA SER A 245 3.11 -5.98 -22.36
C SER A 245 3.66 -6.13 -20.95
N SER A 246 3.84 -7.36 -20.49
CA SER A 246 4.48 -7.63 -19.20
C SER A 246 5.85 -6.95 -19.13
N PHE A 247 6.10 -6.25 -18.05
CA PHE A 247 7.43 -5.73 -17.73
C PHE A 247 8.36 -6.81 -17.18
N LEU A 248 7.84 -7.96 -16.76
CA LEU A 248 8.62 -9.08 -16.23
C LEU A 248 9.26 -9.92 -17.33
N LYS A 249 10.54 -10.25 -17.16
CA LYS A 249 11.34 -11.08 -18.04
C LYS A 249 11.89 -12.29 -17.27
N ASN A 250 11.82 -13.48 -17.89
CA ASN A 250 12.28 -14.72 -17.27
C ASN A 250 11.63 -15.01 -15.91
N ALA A 251 10.42 -14.51 -15.69
CA ALA A 251 9.68 -14.73 -14.45
C ALA A 251 9.44 -16.22 -14.24
N PRO A 252 9.55 -16.75 -13.00
CA PRO A 252 9.14 -18.10 -12.67
C PRO A 252 7.68 -18.33 -13.05
N ALA A 253 7.40 -19.46 -13.68
CA ALA A 253 6.09 -19.76 -14.29
C ALA A 253 4.94 -19.73 -13.28
N GLU A 254 5.20 -20.12 -12.04
CA GLU A 254 4.21 -20.12 -10.97
C GLU A 254 3.70 -18.70 -10.62
N LEU A 255 4.47 -17.64 -10.89
CA LEU A 255 4.03 -16.27 -10.60
C LEU A 255 2.80 -15.88 -11.43
N ALA A 256 2.63 -16.46 -12.61
CA ALA A 256 1.47 -16.21 -13.45
C ALA A 256 0.14 -16.65 -12.81
N THR A 257 0.19 -17.56 -11.84
CA THR A 257 -1.00 -18.13 -11.18
C THR A 257 -0.99 -17.98 -9.66
N SER A 258 0.00 -17.26 -9.11
CA SER A 258 0.12 -17.02 -7.67
C SER A 258 -0.78 -15.88 -7.21
N SER A 259 -1.23 -15.92 -5.95
CA SER A 259 -1.96 -14.81 -5.33
C SER A 259 -0.99 -13.66 -4.99
N VAL A 260 -0.89 -12.67 -5.87
CA VAL A 260 -0.10 -11.47 -5.61
C VAL A 260 -0.75 -10.66 -4.49
N TYR A 261 0.01 -10.39 -3.43
CA TYR A 261 -0.48 -9.73 -2.24
C TYR A 261 0.08 -8.31 -2.06
N MET A 262 1.29 -8.07 -2.53
CA MET A 262 1.93 -6.77 -2.54
C MET A 262 2.87 -6.61 -3.73
N MET A 263 3.10 -5.36 -4.10
CA MET A 263 4.19 -4.94 -4.99
C MET A 263 4.88 -3.73 -4.37
N SER A 264 6.19 -3.59 -4.61
CA SER A 264 6.98 -2.43 -4.20
C SER A 264 8.15 -2.22 -5.16
N VAL A 265 8.62 -0.99 -5.27
CA VAL A 265 9.78 -0.62 -6.09
C VAL A 265 10.80 0.07 -5.21
N ASP A 266 12.07 -0.26 -5.37
CA ASP A 266 13.21 0.42 -4.79
C ASP A 266 13.51 1.65 -5.67
N ASP A 267 13.25 2.85 -5.19
CA ASP A 267 13.40 4.09 -5.96
C ASP A 267 14.84 4.37 -6.39
N GLU A 268 15.83 3.94 -5.60
CA GLU A 268 17.25 4.15 -5.94
C GLU A 268 17.75 3.17 -7.01
N LYS A 269 17.42 1.88 -6.83
CA LYS A 269 17.90 0.80 -7.71
C LYS A 269 16.96 0.51 -8.86
N GLY A 270 15.67 0.85 -8.70
CA GLY A 270 14.61 0.49 -9.62
C GLY A 270 14.22 -0.98 -9.53
N ASP A 271 14.69 -1.72 -8.53
CA ASP A 271 14.36 -3.14 -8.35
C ASP A 271 12.89 -3.29 -7.96
N ILE A 272 12.22 -4.27 -8.57
CA ILE A 272 10.80 -4.52 -8.38
C ILE A 272 10.63 -5.76 -7.51
N TYR A 273 9.85 -5.65 -6.46
CA TYR A 273 9.52 -6.74 -5.54
C TYR A 273 8.05 -7.09 -5.63
N ILE A 274 7.76 -8.39 -5.77
CA ILE A 274 6.40 -8.93 -5.85
C ILE A 274 6.25 -9.98 -4.77
N GLY A 275 5.38 -9.72 -3.80
CA GLY A 275 5.08 -10.64 -2.71
C GLY A 275 3.81 -11.44 -3.00
N VAL A 276 3.90 -12.77 -2.89
CA VAL A 276 2.74 -13.65 -3.02
C VAL A 276 2.39 -14.29 -1.69
N THR A 277 1.12 -14.60 -1.51
CA THR A 277 0.61 -15.27 -0.32
C THR A 277 0.15 -16.69 -0.65
N PHE A 278 0.29 -17.57 0.31
CA PHE A 278 -0.36 -18.89 0.34
C PHE A 278 -1.39 -18.95 1.48
N TYR A 279 -1.80 -17.77 1.95
CA TYR A 279 -2.69 -17.55 3.10
C TYR A 279 -2.19 -18.28 4.36
N SER A 280 -2.99 -19.13 4.99
CA SER A 280 -2.62 -19.84 6.22
C SER A 280 -1.78 -21.11 5.99
N ASN A 281 -1.47 -21.46 4.74
CA ASN A 281 -0.82 -22.74 4.44
C ASN A 281 0.71 -22.71 4.64
N SER A 282 1.35 -21.58 4.30
CA SER A 282 2.80 -21.39 4.44
C SER A 282 3.17 -19.92 4.47
N ASN A 283 4.45 -19.63 4.69
CA ASN A 283 4.99 -18.29 4.48
C ASN A 283 4.83 -17.86 3.02
N GLY A 284 4.69 -16.56 2.81
CA GLY A 284 4.70 -15.96 1.48
C GLY A 284 6.09 -16.00 0.84
N THR A 285 6.12 -15.86 -0.47
CA THR A 285 7.35 -15.78 -1.25
C THR A 285 7.50 -14.37 -1.82
N MET A 286 8.69 -13.82 -1.72
CA MET A 286 9.08 -12.59 -2.39
C MET A 286 9.84 -12.92 -3.67
N TYR A 287 9.47 -12.27 -4.78
CA TYR A 287 10.17 -12.32 -6.07
C TYR A 287 10.82 -10.97 -6.30
N ARG A 288 12.11 -10.96 -6.61
CA ARG A 288 12.88 -9.76 -6.96
C ARG A 288 13.19 -9.77 -8.44
N PHE A 289 12.98 -8.62 -9.08
CA PHE A 289 13.34 -8.34 -10.46
C PHE A 289 14.22 -7.09 -10.48
N ASP A 290 15.18 -7.02 -11.40
CA ASP A 290 15.97 -5.80 -11.59
C ASP A 290 15.11 -4.69 -12.24
N ARG A 291 15.66 -3.47 -12.32
CA ARG A 291 14.99 -2.30 -12.95
C ARG A 291 14.58 -2.51 -14.41
N ASN A 292 15.15 -3.50 -15.09
CA ASN A 292 14.79 -3.87 -16.46
C ASN A 292 13.73 -4.98 -16.51
N GLY A 293 13.25 -5.42 -15.36
CA GLY A 293 12.28 -6.48 -15.21
C GLY A 293 12.84 -7.91 -15.31
N ASN A 294 14.18 -8.10 -15.32
CA ASN A 294 14.76 -9.43 -15.34
C ASN A 294 14.64 -10.07 -13.94
N PHE A 295 14.22 -11.34 -13.91
CA PHE A 295 14.17 -12.10 -12.66
C PHE A 295 15.56 -12.24 -12.05
N VAL A 296 15.70 -11.90 -10.78
CA VAL A 296 16.94 -12.00 -10.01
C VAL A 296 16.89 -13.19 -9.08
N GLU A 297 15.89 -13.24 -8.21
CA GLU A 297 15.78 -14.27 -7.18
C GLU A 297 14.37 -14.35 -6.58
N LYS A 298 14.14 -15.40 -5.79
CA LYS A 298 12.97 -15.51 -4.91
C LYS A 298 13.39 -16.05 -3.55
N PHE A 299 12.70 -15.61 -2.50
CA PHE A 299 12.97 -16.04 -1.13
C PHE A 299 11.70 -16.08 -0.29
N ASP A 300 11.74 -16.88 0.79
CA ASP A 300 10.71 -16.91 1.83
C ASP A 300 10.72 -15.59 2.61
N CYS A 301 9.58 -14.88 2.70
CA CYS A 301 9.50 -13.58 3.35
C CYS A 301 9.39 -13.67 4.90
N GLY A 302 9.45 -14.85 5.48
CA GLY A 302 9.40 -15.07 6.94
C GLY A 302 8.03 -14.88 7.59
N GLY A 303 6.98 -14.66 6.80
CA GLY A 303 5.60 -14.47 7.26
C GLY A 303 4.59 -14.89 6.21
N GLN A 304 3.34 -15.11 6.60
CA GLN A 304 2.31 -15.67 5.72
C GLN A 304 1.86 -14.72 4.62
N ASN A 305 1.59 -13.46 4.98
CA ASN A 305 0.96 -12.47 4.11
C ASN A 305 1.87 -11.23 4.02
N PRO A 306 2.84 -11.19 3.08
CA PRO A 306 3.68 -10.00 2.89
C PRO A 306 2.79 -8.83 2.46
N LYS A 307 2.64 -7.83 3.32
CA LYS A 307 1.68 -6.74 3.12
C LYS A 307 2.33 -5.45 2.61
N THR A 308 3.53 -5.19 3.06
CA THR A 308 4.25 -3.96 2.76
C THR A 308 5.76 -4.20 2.83
N MET A 309 6.50 -3.43 2.08
CA MET A 309 7.95 -3.38 2.07
C MET A 309 8.39 -1.93 2.04
N VAL A 310 9.45 -1.60 2.74
CA VAL A 310 10.12 -0.29 2.69
C VAL A 310 11.60 -0.51 2.43
N PHE A 311 12.20 0.44 1.77
CA PHE A 311 13.63 0.43 1.45
C PHE A 311 14.35 1.35 2.43
N ILE A 312 15.58 1.01 2.76
CA ILE A 312 16.43 1.72 3.71
C ILE A 312 17.76 1.93 3.01
N ASP A 313 18.13 3.16 2.81
CA ASP A 313 19.37 3.62 2.17
C ASP A 313 20.54 3.66 3.15
#